data_49225624e14c3f65381f121b854b5718
#
_entry.id   49225624e14c3f65381f121b854b5718
#
_cell.length_a   1.000
_cell.length_b   1.000
_cell.length_c   1.000
_cell.angle_alpha   90.00
_cell.angle_beta   90.00
_cell.angle_gamma   90.00
#
_symmetry.space_group_name_H-M   'P 1'
#
loop_
_entity.id
_entity.type
_entity.pdbx_description
1 polymer ?
#
loop_
_entity_poly.entity_id
_entity_poly.type
_entity_poly.pdbx_seq_one_letter_code
_entity_poly.pdbx_strand_id
1 'polypeptide(L)'
;MKTILPISESTRSDDTQSKYEEMLKLYDTQVNDADVQAAVAQIVAEKVPQNNMHEVKKFLLGSIELTTLSTTDTEEKVLQMVEKVNQFDRDYPDLPHVAAICVYPVFTELVSNSLEVDGVAITNVSGNFPSSQARMEVKVAETQLAIADGATEIDIVMPVGKFLSEDYEGVCDDINELKQACGDVPMKVILETGDLGKGSNIMKAALLSMYAGADYIKTSTGKEKVSATPEAAYVMCQAIKAYYEKTGIQIGFKPAGGINSVMDAITYYTIVKEALGEKWLTNQWFRMGTSRLTNLLLSEILGKETKFF
;
A
#
# COMPACT_ATOMS: atom_id res chain seq x y z
N MET A 1 18.32 -3.02 46.99
CA MET A 1 17.85 -1.75 46.43
C MET A 1 18.85 -1.30 45.38
N LYS A 2 18.58 -1.48 44.09
CA LYS A 2 19.45 -0.98 43.03
C LYS A 2 18.96 0.41 42.62
N THR A 3 19.78 1.39 42.88
CA THR A 3 19.56 2.80 42.53
C THR A 3 19.59 2.91 41.02
N ILE A 4 18.46 3.27 40.42
CA ILE A 4 18.37 3.62 38.99
C ILE A 4 18.97 5.03 38.85
N LEU A 5 20.07 5.15 38.12
CA LEU A 5 20.66 6.42 37.77
C LEU A 5 19.71 7.16 36.80
N PRO A 6 19.52 8.48 36.97
CA PRO A 6 18.70 9.24 36.04
C PRO A 6 19.36 9.28 34.66
N ILE A 7 18.57 8.97 33.64
CA ILE A 7 18.94 9.17 32.23
C ILE A 7 19.15 10.68 32.06
N SER A 8 20.34 11.06 31.64
CA SER A 8 20.66 12.45 31.31
C SER A 8 19.71 12.93 30.21
N GLU A 9 18.94 13.97 30.50
CA GLU A 9 18.25 14.76 29.49
C GLU A 9 19.28 15.28 28.47
N SER A 10 19.29 14.71 27.27
CA SER A 10 20.00 15.32 26.17
C SER A 10 19.24 16.59 25.84
N THR A 11 19.83 17.73 26.14
CA THR A 11 19.38 19.05 25.67
C THR A 11 19.32 19.01 24.16
N ARG A 12 18.12 18.82 23.60
CA ARG A 12 17.84 19.17 22.20
C ARG A 12 18.05 20.68 22.10
N SER A 13 19.00 21.10 21.30
CA SER A 13 19.16 22.50 20.93
C SER A 13 17.95 22.88 20.06
N ASP A 14 17.16 23.84 20.48
CA ASP A 14 15.92 24.34 19.87
C ASP A 14 16.09 25.00 18.48
N ASP A 15 17.23 24.85 17.82
CA ASP A 15 17.58 25.63 16.62
C ASP A 15 17.96 24.81 15.37
N THR A 16 17.77 23.48 15.38
CA THR A 16 18.00 22.67 14.20
C THR A 16 16.67 22.16 13.67
N GLN A 17 16.11 22.90 12.72
CA GLN A 17 14.96 22.45 11.96
C GLN A 17 15.27 21.10 11.28
N SER A 18 14.40 20.11 11.42
CA SER A 18 14.58 18.79 10.84
C SER A 18 14.75 18.87 9.32
N LYS A 19 15.69 18.09 8.75
CA LYS A 19 15.88 18.00 7.28
C LYS A 19 14.58 17.66 6.54
N TYR A 20 13.68 16.94 7.18
CA TYR A 20 12.38 16.57 6.60
C TYR A 20 11.36 17.71 6.65
N GLU A 21 11.40 18.55 7.67
CA GLU A 21 10.59 19.78 7.68
C GLU A 21 11.03 20.75 6.59
N GLU A 22 12.33 20.89 6.37
CA GLU A 22 12.87 21.70 5.26
C GLU A 22 12.48 21.11 3.90
N MET A 23 12.53 19.78 3.76
CA MET A 23 12.10 19.11 2.56
C MET A 23 10.61 19.36 2.28
N LEU A 24 9.73 19.28 3.30
CA LEU A 24 8.31 19.55 3.13
C LEU A 24 8.02 20.96 2.63
N LYS A 25 8.87 21.97 2.95
CA LYS A 25 8.74 23.34 2.42
C LYS A 25 8.97 23.45 0.91
N LEU A 26 9.58 22.44 0.30
CA LEU A 26 9.75 22.39 -1.16
C LEU A 26 8.45 22.06 -1.90
N TYR A 27 7.39 21.70 -1.18
CA TYR A 27 6.11 21.27 -1.71
C TYR A 27 4.97 22.12 -1.17
N ASP A 28 3.92 22.28 -1.96
CA ASP A 28 2.65 22.76 -1.44
C ASP A 28 1.95 21.60 -0.72
N THR A 29 2.04 21.60 0.60
CA THR A 29 1.41 20.58 1.44
C THR A 29 0.05 21.02 1.98
N GLN A 30 -0.41 22.22 1.65
CA GLN A 30 -1.73 22.70 2.02
C GLN A 30 -2.76 22.18 1.02
N VAL A 31 -3.63 21.31 1.48
CA VAL A 31 -4.69 20.71 0.66
C VAL A 31 -6.04 21.23 1.12
N ASN A 32 -6.82 21.77 0.19
CA ASN A 32 -8.20 22.13 0.43
C ASN A 32 -9.09 20.89 0.17
N ASP A 33 -9.63 20.28 1.21
CA ASP A 33 -10.44 19.08 1.11
C ASP A 33 -11.70 19.28 0.27
N ALA A 34 -12.29 20.50 0.22
CA ALA A 34 -13.44 20.78 -0.62
C ALA A 34 -13.09 20.79 -2.11
N ASP A 35 -11.91 21.30 -2.47
CA ASP A 35 -11.43 21.28 -3.86
C ASP A 35 -11.10 19.83 -4.29
N VAL A 36 -10.54 19.02 -3.39
CA VAL A 36 -10.31 17.59 -3.63
C VAL A 36 -11.62 16.85 -3.89
N GLN A 37 -12.64 17.08 -3.04
CA GLN A 37 -13.97 16.48 -3.22
C GLN A 37 -14.60 16.87 -4.57
N ALA A 38 -14.50 18.14 -4.95
CA ALA A 38 -15.01 18.61 -6.23
C ALA A 38 -14.29 17.98 -7.42
N ALA A 39 -12.95 17.90 -7.38
CA ALA A 39 -12.14 17.27 -8.42
C ALA A 39 -12.44 15.78 -8.56
N VAL A 40 -12.53 15.06 -7.46
CA VAL A 40 -12.89 13.63 -7.44
C VAL A 40 -14.31 13.42 -7.97
N ALA A 41 -15.27 14.23 -7.54
CA ALA A 41 -16.65 14.14 -8.03
C ALA A 41 -16.74 14.35 -9.56
N GLN A 42 -15.96 15.28 -10.11
CA GLN A 42 -15.87 15.49 -11.54
C GLN A 42 -15.25 14.28 -12.26
N ILE A 43 -14.14 13.74 -11.74
CA ILE A 43 -13.50 12.53 -12.30
C ILE A 43 -14.49 11.36 -12.31
N VAL A 44 -15.19 11.16 -11.21
CA VAL A 44 -16.17 10.06 -11.08
C VAL A 44 -17.31 10.23 -12.09
N ALA A 45 -17.86 11.44 -12.25
CA ALA A 45 -18.97 11.70 -13.13
C ALA A 45 -18.60 11.61 -14.62
N GLU A 46 -17.45 12.16 -15.00
CA GLU A 46 -17.09 12.36 -16.41
C GLU A 46 -16.16 11.27 -16.96
N LYS A 47 -15.24 10.74 -16.15
CA LYS A 47 -14.14 9.89 -16.62
C LYS A 47 -14.31 8.41 -16.27
N VAL A 48 -14.86 8.10 -15.11
CA VAL A 48 -15.05 6.71 -14.66
C VAL A 48 -15.94 5.92 -15.65
N PRO A 49 -17.07 6.44 -16.16
CA PRO A 49 -17.87 5.72 -17.15
C PRO A 49 -17.12 5.39 -18.44
N GLN A 50 -16.19 6.26 -18.85
CA GLN A 50 -15.39 6.06 -20.07
C GLN A 50 -14.35 4.93 -19.89
N ASN A 51 -13.92 4.66 -18.67
CA ASN A 51 -12.98 3.60 -18.34
C ASN A 51 -13.64 2.27 -17.94
N ASN A 52 -14.98 2.18 -17.97
CA ASN A 52 -15.69 0.91 -17.75
C ASN A 52 -15.62 0.00 -19.00
N MET A 53 -14.41 -0.44 -19.31
CA MET A 53 -14.09 -1.25 -20.48
C MET A 53 -13.57 -2.62 -20.08
N HIS A 54 -13.74 -3.60 -20.96
CA HIS A 54 -13.30 -4.98 -20.75
C HIS A 54 -11.78 -5.07 -20.48
N GLU A 55 -10.97 -4.34 -21.25
CA GLU A 55 -9.50 -4.34 -21.09
C GLU A 55 -9.07 -3.70 -19.77
N VAL A 56 -9.79 -2.67 -19.28
CA VAL A 56 -9.54 -2.09 -17.96
C VAL A 56 -9.83 -3.11 -16.85
N LYS A 57 -10.90 -3.89 -16.96
CA LYS A 57 -11.21 -4.95 -15.99
C LYS A 57 -10.17 -6.05 -15.98
N LYS A 58 -9.63 -6.46 -17.13
CA LYS A 58 -8.49 -7.39 -17.21
C LYS A 58 -7.25 -6.80 -16.55
N PHE A 59 -6.91 -5.55 -16.86
CA PHE A 59 -5.79 -4.87 -16.21
C PHE A 59 -5.96 -4.82 -14.68
N LEU A 60 -7.16 -4.50 -14.20
CA LEU A 60 -7.48 -4.45 -12.79
C LEU A 60 -7.34 -5.84 -12.12
N LEU A 61 -7.77 -6.92 -12.80
CA LEU A 61 -7.55 -8.28 -12.32
C LEU A 61 -6.05 -8.59 -12.15
N GLY A 62 -5.23 -8.22 -13.13
CA GLY A 62 -3.77 -8.35 -13.09
C GLY A 62 -3.06 -7.41 -12.13
N SER A 63 -3.78 -6.48 -11.50
CA SER A 63 -3.25 -5.54 -10.50
C SER A 63 -3.66 -5.90 -9.07
N ILE A 64 -4.44 -6.98 -8.87
CA ILE A 64 -4.87 -7.40 -7.53
C ILE A 64 -3.71 -8.01 -6.76
N GLU A 65 -3.55 -7.59 -5.53
CA GLU A 65 -2.87 -8.36 -4.50
C GLU A 65 -3.94 -9.10 -3.68
N LEU A 66 -4.05 -10.41 -3.95
CA LEU A 66 -5.04 -11.28 -3.30
C LEU A 66 -4.67 -11.44 -1.84
N THR A 67 -5.47 -10.84 -0.96
CA THR A 67 -5.10 -10.58 0.42
C THR A 67 -5.93 -11.43 1.38
N THR A 68 -5.27 -12.14 2.31
CA THR A 68 -5.89 -12.66 3.51
C THR A 68 -5.08 -12.25 4.73
N LEU A 69 -5.70 -11.45 5.61
CA LEU A 69 -5.12 -10.91 6.84
C LEU A 69 -6.13 -11.02 7.99
N SER A 70 -6.83 -12.15 8.05
CA SER A 70 -7.77 -12.43 9.13
C SER A 70 -7.04 -13.02 10.34
N THR A 71 -7.48 -12.69 11.55
CA THR A 71 -7.01 -13.35 12.78
C THR A 71 -7.37 -14.85 12.83
N THR A 72 -8.23 -15.30 11.93
CA THR A 72 -8.68 -16.70 11.80
C THR A 72 -8.06 -17.41 10.60
N ASP A 73 -7.03 -16.85 9.98
CA ASP A 73 -6.32 -17.53 8.91
C ASP A 73 -5.54 -18.74 9.46
N THR A 74 -5.57 -19.82 8.71
CA THR A 74 -4.87 -21.07 8.98
C THR A 74 -4.03 -21.46 7.79
N GLU A 75 -3.03 -22.32 7.99
CA GLU A 75 -2.21 -22.88 6.90
C GLU A 75 -3.07 -23.50 5.80
N GLU A 76 -4.09 -24.28 6.17
CA GLU A 76 -5.02 -24.90 5.23
C GLU A 76 -5.74 -23.86 4.35
N LYS A 77 -6.25 -22.79 4.97
CA LYS A 77 -6.95 -21.71 4.25
C LYS A 77 -6.03 -20.95 3.30
N VAL A 78 -4.80 -20.67 3.75
CA VAL A 78 -3.79 -20.01 2.91
C VAL A 78 -3.36 -20.92 1.77
N LEU A 79 -3.11 -22.20 2.04
CA LEU A 79 -2.78 -23.19 1.01
C LEU A 79 -3.88 -23.29 -0.06
N GLN A 80 -5.15 -23.38 0.34
CA GLN A 80 -6.29 -23.38 -0.59
C GLN A 80 -6.32 -22.12 -1.48
N MET A 81 -5.93 -20.96 -0.94
CA MET A 81 -5.84 -19.73 -1.72
C MET A 81 -4.68 -19.81 -2.76
N VAL A 82 -3.52 -20.34 -2.37
CA VAL A 82 -2.39 -20.53 -3.28
C VAL A 82 -2.72 -21.53 -4.38
N GLU A 83 -3.34 -22.67 -4.03
CA GLU A 83 -3.78 -23.69 -4.99
C GLU A 83 -4.75 -23.11 -6.04
N LYS A 84 -5.64 -22.22 -5.64
CA LYS A 84 -6.53 -21.52 -6.58
C LYS A 84 -5.77 -20.58 -7.52
N VAL A 85 -4.73 -19.89 -7.02
CA VAL A 85 -3.87 -19.07 -7.89
C VAL A 85 -3.14 -19.95 -8.90
N ASN A 86 -2.57 -21.10 -8.48
CA ASN A 86 -1.93 -22.07 -9.37
C ASN A 86 -2.91 -22.67 -10.40
N GLN A 87 -4.15 -22.95 -9.97
CA GLN A 87 -5.17 -23.48 -10.87
C GLN A 87 -5.69 -22.45 -11.87
N PHE A 88 -5.69 -21.17 -11.49
CA PHE A 88 -6.21 -20.09 -12.32
C PHE A 88 -5.53 -20.02 -13.69
N ASP A 89 -4.21 -20.18 -13.75
CA ASP A 89 -3.44 -20.21 -14.98
C ASP A 89 -3.88 -21.30 -15.94
N ARG A 90 -4.21 -22.47 -15.41
CA ARG A 90 -4.69 -23.61 -16.21
C ARG A 90 -6.10 -23.42 -16.72
N ASP A 91 -6.97 -22.84 -15.89
CA ASP A 91 -8.40 -22.70 -16.18
C ASP A 91 -8.71 -21.45 -17.04
N TYR A 92 -7.87 -20.42 -16.94
CA TYR A 92 -8.04 -19.12 -17.62
C TYR A 92 -6.75 -18.60 -18.25
N PRO A 93 -6.12 -19.36 -19.17
CA PRO A 93 -4.80 -19.03 -19.72
C PRO A 93 -4.76 -17.72 -20.52
N ASP A 94 -5.90 -17.19 -20.93
CA ASP A 94 -6.03 -15.92 -21.66
C ASP A 94 -6.25 -14.70 -20.76
N LEU A 95 -6.31 -14.90 -19.43
CA LEU A 95 -6.49 -13.83 -18.46
C LEU A 95 -5.19 -13.60 -17.65
N PRO A 96 -4.93 -12.36 -17.23
CA PRO A 96 -3.77 -12.08 -16.39
C PRO A 96 -3.95 -12.70 -14.99
N HIS A 97 -2.86 -13.18 -14.42
CA HIS A 97 -2.80 -13.56 -13.00
C HIS A 97 -3.05 -12.37 -12.10
N VAL A 98 -3.41 -12.64 -10.84
CA VAL A 98 -3.26 -11.65 -9.77
C VAL A 98 -1.81 -11.22 -9.64
N ALA A 99 -1.56 -9.97 -9.24
CA ALA A 99 -0.19 -9.44 -9.15
C ALA A 99 0.60 -10.04 -7.99
N ALA A 100 -0.08 -10.36 -6.88
CA ALA A 100 0.56 -10.90 -5.69
C ALA A 100 -0.44 -11.66 -4.80
N ILE A 101 0.11 -12.48 -3.90
CA ILE A 101 -0.57 -13.00 -2.72
C ILE A 101 -0.04 -12.23 -1.52
N CYS A 102 -0.94 -11.70 -0.66
CA CYS A 102 -0.58 -10.93 0.52
C CYS A 102 -1.06 -11.62 1.80
N VAL A 103 -0.11 -11.98 2.68
CA VAL A 103 -0.34 -12.76 3.90
C VAL A 103 0.43 -12.20 5.11
N TYR A 104 0.13 -12.74 6.29
CA TYR A 104 0.94 -12.54 7.49
C TYR A 104 2.30 -13.29 7.41
N PRO A 105 3.34 -12.84 8.13
CA PRO A 105 4.68 -13.42 8.08
C PRO A 105 4.72 -14.93 8.30
N VAL A 106 3.95 -15.44 9.24
CA VAL A 106 3.89 -16.86 9.60
C VAL A 106 3.51 -17.79 8.44
N PHE A 107 2.91 -17.26 7.38
CA PHE A 107 2.49 -18.04 6.21
C PHE A 107 3.42 -17.87 4.99
N THR A 108 4.49 -17.08 5.10
CA THR A 108 5.34 -16.75 3.96
C THR A 108 6.00 -18.00 3.38
N GLU A 109 6.61 -18.83 4.22
CA GLU A 109 7.28 -20.06 3.79
C GLU A 109 6.30 -21.03 3.13
N LEU A 110 5.07 -21.16 3.67
CA LEU A 110 4.02 -21.97 3.07
C LEU A 110 3.68 -21.49 1.65
N VAL A 111 3.47 -20.18 1.47
CA VAL A 111 3.16 -19.59 0.16
C VAL A 111 4.32 -19.77 -0.79
N SER A 112 5.56 -19.49 -0.35
CA SER A 112 6.77 -19.62 -1.16
C SER A 112 7.01 -21.05 -1.65
N ASN A 113 6.74 -22.04 -0.80
CA ASN A 113 6.92 -23.44 -1.15
C ASN A 113 5.78 -24.03 -2.02
N SER A 114 4.61 -23.37 -2.05
CA SER A 114 3.40 -23.89 -2.71
C SER A 114 3.01 -23.14 -3.98
N LEU A 115 3.52 -21.93 -4.18
CA LEU A 115 3.20 -21.11 -5.37
C LEU A 115 4.01 -21.63 -6.57
N GLU A 116 3.30 -22.09 -7.60
CA GLU A 116 3.89 -22.71 -8.80
C GLU A 116 3.91 -21.75 -9.99
N VAL A 117 3.16 -20.63 -9.92
CA VAL A 117 2.97 -19.69 -11.02
C VAL A 117 4.01 -18.60 -10.99
N ASP A 118 4.71 -18.40 -12.12
CA ASP A 118 5.66 -17.33 -12.31
C ASP A 118 4.95 -15.95 -12.39
N GLY A 119 5.62 -14.92 -11.91
CA GLY A 119 5.15 -13.54 -12.04
C GLY A 119 4.12 -13.09 -11.00
N VAL A 120 3.73 -13.96 -10.06
CA VAL A 120 2.92 -13.61 -8.89
C VAL A 120 3.85 -13.34 -7.70
N ALA A 121 3.84 -12.12 -7.19
CA ALA A 121 4.68 -11.74 -6.05
C ALA A 121 4.13 -12.31 -4.72
N ILE A 122 5.02 -12.47 -3.75
CA ILE A 122 4.67 -12.84 -2.37
C ILE A 122 4.84 -11.59 -1.51
N THR A 123 3.73 -10.92 -1.23
CA THR A 123 3.69 -9.72 -0.39
C THR A 123 3.46 -10.13 1.06
N ASN A 124 4.24 -9.56 1.95
CA ASN A 124 4.11 -9.81 3.38
C ASN A 124 3.85 -8.53 4.15
N VAL A 125 2.86 -8.52 5.05
CA VAL A 125 2.70 -7.41 6.00
C VAL A 125 3.69 -7.60 7.14
N SER A 126 4.45 -6.56 7.49
CA SER A 126 5.53 -6.64 8.45
C SER A 126 5.66 -5.36 9.29
N GLY A 127 6.72 -5.26 10.08
CA GLY A 127 6.97 -4.10 10.91
C GLY A 127 5.92 -3.89 12.00
N ASN A 128 5.42 -4.99 12.58
CA ASN A 128 4.34 -4.99 13.56
C ASN A 128 3.00 -4.47 12.99
N PHE A 129 2.63 -4.98 11.82
CA PHE A 129 1.31 -4.71 11.25
C PHE A 129 0.17 -5.18 12.20
N PRO A 130 -0.92 -4.42 12.41
CA PRO A 130 -1.28 -3.18 11.71
C PRO A 130 -0.85 -1.89 12.41
N SER A 131 -0.29 -1.92 13.61
CA SER A 131 -0.14 -0.74 14.46
C SER A 131 1.22 -0.03 14.35
N SER A 132 2.25 -0.72 13.88
CA SER A 132 3.65 -0.21 13.88
C SER A 132 4.20 0.16 15.27
N GLN A 133 3.61 -0.34 16.37
CA GLN A 133 3.95 0.08 17.73
C GLN A 133 4.85 -0.92 18.51
N ALA A 134 5.64 -1.72 17.80
CA ALA A 134 6.69 -2.50 18.40
C ALA A 134 8.02 -1.74 18.43
N ARG A 135 8.99 -2.28 19.19
CA ARG A 135 10.36 -1.79 19.14
C ARG A 135 10.97 -2.06 17.76
N MET A 136 11.90 -1.20 17.34
CA MET A 136 12.48 -1.26 16.01
C MET A 136 13.20 -2.60 15.76
N GLU A 137 13.92 -3.12 16.73
CA GLU A 137 14.63 -4.40 16.62
C GLU A 137 13.67 -5.56 16.31
N VAL A 138 12.44 -5.52 16.84
CA VAL A 138 11.40 -6.51 16.58
C VAL A 138 10.86 -6.36 15.16
N LYS A 139 10.60 -5.12 14.73
CA LYS A 139 10.13 -4.82 13.36
C LYS A 139 11.14 -5.26 12.31
N VAL A 140 12.42 -4.96 12.52
CA VAL A 140 13.52 -5.36 11.65
C VAL A 140 13.63 -6.88 11.57
N ALA A 141 13.62 -7.56 12.73
CA ALA A 141 13.69 -9.02 12.75
C ALA A 141 12.52 -9.67 12.02
N GLU A 142 11.27 -9.20 12.23
CA GLU A 142 10.08 -9.68 11.54
C GLU A 142 10.22 -9.52 10.01
N THR A 143 10.67 -8.35 9.55
CA THR A 143 10.86 -8.06 8.13
C THR A 143 11.93 -8.96 7.50
N GLN A 144 13.07 -9.12 8.16
CA GLN A 144 14.16 -9.97 7.66
C GLN A 144 13.77 -11.45 7.62
N LEU A 145 13.04 -11.95 8.62
CA LEU A 145 12.52 -13.31 8.64
C LEU A 145 11.53 -13.54 7.48
N ALA A 146 10.58 -12.61 7.27
CA ALA A 146 9.65 -12.71 6.16
C ALA A 146 10.35 -12.79 4.80
N ILE A 147 11.42 -12.02 4.60
CA ILE A 147 12.22 -12.06 3.37
C ILE A 147 13.00 -13.40 3.26
N ALA A 148 13.58 -13.87 4.35
CA ALA A 148 14.28 -15.14 4.40
C ALA A 148 13.34 -16.32 4.08
N ASP A 149 12.07 -16.24 4.47
CA ASP A 149 11.02 -17.21 4.19
C ASP A 149 10.44 -17.10 2.76
N GLY A 150 10.90 -16.13 1.95
CA GLY A 150 10.57 -16.01 0.54
C GLY A 150 9.63 -14.87 0.17
N ALA A 151 9.38 -13.89 1.06
CA ALA A 151 8.67 -12.68 0.66
C ALA A 151 9.44 -11.89 -0.40
N THR A 152 8.77 -11.53 -1.49
CA THR A 152 9.34 -10.74 -2.59
C THR A 152 8.93 -9.28 -2.54
N GLU A 153 7.97 -8.92 -1.67
CA GLU A 153 7.51 -7.55 -1.40
C GLU A 153 7.11 -7.43 0.08
N ILE A 154 7.34 -6.28 0.68
CA ILE A 154 7.01 -6.00 2.09
C ILE A 154 6.08 -4.79 2.20
N ASP A 155 4.99 -4.95 2.94
CA ASP A 155 4.08 -3.86 3.31
C ASP A 155 4.27 -3.53 4.81
N ILE A 156 4.73 -2.32 5.12
CA ILE A 156 4.86 -1.81 6.49
C ILE A 156 3.83 -0.73 6.78
N VAL A 157 3.58 -0.44 8.05
CA VAL A 157 2.74 0.69 8.47
C VAL A 157 3.63 1.83 8.96
N MET A 158 3.39 3.04 8.46
CA MET A 158 3.98 4.25 8.99
C MET A 158 3.63 4.38 10.49
N PRO A 159 4.55 4.86 11.36
CA PRO A 159 4.23 5.08 12.77
C PRO A 159 3.30 6.30 12.93
N VAL A 160 1.99 6.08 12.73
CA VAL A 160 0.95 7.12 12.68
C VAL A 160 0.97 8.00 13.93
N GLY A 161 1.18 7.42 15.12
CA GLY A 161 1.24 8.18 16.37
C GLY A 161 2.38 9.20 16.39
N LYS A 162 3.57 8.86 15.85
CA LYS A 162 4.68 9.80 15.68
C LYS A 162 4.31 10.92 14.70
N PHE A 163 3.70 10.55 13.57
CA PHE A 163 3.27 11.52 12.58
C PHE A 163 2.26 12.53 13.15
N LEU A 164 1.26 12.08 13.89
CA LEU A 164 0.24 12.94 14.50
C LEU A 164 0.79 13.83 15.62
N SER A 165 1.92 13.45 16.24
CA SER A 165 2.65 14.30 17.18
C SER A 165 3.71 15.18 16.50
N GLU A 166 3.74 15.23 15.18
CA GLU A 166 4.66 16.00 14.33
C GLU A 166 6.15 15.57 14.49
N ASP A 167 6.42 14.38 15.03
CA ASP A 167 7.75 13.77 15.04
C ASP A 167 8.09 13.19 13.66
N TYR A 168 8.24 14.08 12.67
CA TYR A 168 8.49 13.69 11.27
C TYR A 168 9.85 13.00 11.08
N GLU A 169 10.84 13.37 11.88
CA GLU A 169 12.15 12.71 11.86
C GLU A 169 12.04 11.28 12.35
N GLY A 170 11.38 11.04 13.48
CA GLY A 170 11.15 9.70 13.98
C GLY A 170 10.27 8.83 13.06
N VAL A 171 9.37 9.45 12.27
CA VAL A 171 8.62 8.74 11.21
C VAL A 171 9.56 8.27 10.11
N CYS A 172 10.40 9.16 9.61
CA CYS A 172 11.29 8.85 8.50
C CYS A 172 12.41 7.90 8.91
N ASP A 173 12.92 8.01 10.11
CA ASP A 173 13.94 7.10 10.65
C ASP A 173 13.40 5.67 10.75
N ASP A 174 12.18 5.49 11.28
CA ASP A 174 11.53 4.17 11.34
C ASP A 174 11.35 3.55 9.94
N ILE A 175 10.87 4.33 8.97
CA ILE A 175 10.66 3.86 7.60
C ILE A 175 11.99 3.53 6.93
N ASN A 176 12.99 4.38 7.09
CA ASN A 176 14.32 4.19 6.50
C ASN A 176 15.02 2.95 7.06
N GLU A 177 14.93 2.70 8.37
CA GLU A 177 15.51 1.50 8.99
C GLU A 177 14.86 0.22 8.46
N LEU A 178 13.53 0.22 8.29
CA LEU A 178 12.82 -0.89 7.68
C LEU A 178 13.15 -1.04 6.19
N LYS A 179 13.35 0.06 5.45
CA LYS A 179 13.82 -0.01 4.05
C LYS A 179 15.23 -0.63 3.96
N GLN A 180 16.11 -0.30 4.88
CA GLN A 180 17.42 -0.95 4.95
C GLN A 180 17.30 -2.45 5.26
N ALA A 181 16.38 -2.83 6.14
CA ALA A 181 16.11 -4.24 6.42
C ALA A 181 15.54 -5.00 5.20
N CYS A 182 14.79 -4.30 4.32
CA CYS A 182 14.28 -4.88 3.07
C CYS A 182 15.36 -5.07 2.00
N GLY A 183 16.46 -4.30 2.04
CA GLY A 183 17.48 -4.33 0.98
C GLY A 183 16.88 -4.00 -0.38
N ASP A 184 17.02 -4.93 -1.34
CA ASP A 184 16.50 -4.78 -2.71
C ASP A 184 15.01 -5.15 -2.84
N VAL A 185 14.41 -5.71 -1.80
CA VAL A 185 12.98 -6.06 -1.80
C VAL A 185 12.12 -4.79 -1.76
N PRO A 186 11.17 -4.63 -2.71
CA PRO A 186 10.27 -3.47 -2.70
C PRO A 186 9.48 -3.35 -1.40
N MET A 187 9.46 -2.12 -0.86
CA MET A 187 8.75 -1.80 0.37
C MET A 187 7.57 -0.86 0.08
N LYS A 188 6.38 -1.24 0.53
CA LYS A 188 5.18 -0.41 0.46
C LYS A 188 4.85 0.14 1.84
N VAL A 189 4.69 1.45 1.94
CA VAL A 189 4.38 2.12 3.21
C VAL A 189 2.89 2.44 3.28
N ILE A 190 2.22 1.86 4.26
CA ILE A 190 0.81 2.12 4.56
C ILE A 190 0.74 3.42 5.37
N LEU A 191 0.02 4.40 4.85
CA LEU A 191 -0.16 5.70 5.49
C LEU A 191 -1.26 5.71 6.55
N GLU A 192 -2.21 4.78 6.48
CA GLU A 192 -3.45 4.71 7.27
C GLU A 192 -4.27 6.00 7.13
N THR A 193 -4.66 6.28 5.90
CA THR A 193 -5.26 7.56 5.49
C THR A 193 -6.54 7.92 6.26
N GLY A 194 -7.26 6.93 6.76
CA GLY A 194 -8.45 7.14 7.60
C GLY A 194 -8.12 7.86 8.92
N ASP A 195 -6.99 7.52 9.54
CA ASP A 195 -6.55 8.13 10.80
C ASP A 195 -5.86 9.48 10.60
N LEU A 196 -5.31 9.74 9.43
CA LEU A 196 -4.73 11.04 9.08
C LEU A 196 -5.79 12.12 8.87
N GLY A 197 -6.96 11.75 8.41
CA GLY A 197 -8.20 12.52 8.36
C GLY A 197 -8.23 13.69 7.37
N LYS A 198 -7.14 14.45 7.20
CA LYS A 198 -7.07 15.65 6.34
C LYS A 198 -6.16 15.42 5.15
N GLY A 199 -6.53 15.97 3.99
CA GLY A 199 -5.70 15.91 2.78
C GLY A 199 -4.28 16.44 3.00
N SER A 200 -4.10 17.51 3.76
CA SER A 200 -2.78 18.05 4.08
C SER A 200 -1.90 17.07 4.88
N ASN A 201 -2.49 16.28 5.79
CA ASN A 201 -1.77 15.23 6.51
C ASN A 201 -1.39 14.08 5.57
N ILE A 202 -2.31 13.67 4.69
CA ILE A 202 -2.06 12.62 3.69
C ILE A 202 -0.93 13.05 2.74
N MET A 203 -0.94 14.30 2.27
CA MET A 203 0.11 14.86 1.42
C MET A 203 1.48 14.82 2.12
N LYS A 204 1.57 15.30 3.37
CA LYS A 204 2.81 15.28 4.15
C LYS A 204 3.29 13.84 4.41
N ALA A 205 2.41 12.96 4.86
CA ALA A 205 2.74 11.57 5.14
C ALA A 205 3.25 10.83 3.90
N ALA A 206 2.63 11.06 2.74
CA ALA A 206 3.06 10.52 1.46
C ALA A 206 4.47 11.00 1.09
N LEU A 207 4.73 12.30 1.14
CA LEU A 207 6.04 12.87 0.85
C LEU A 207 7.12 12.34 1.80
N LEU A 208 6.88 12.36 3.10
CA LEU A 208 7.82 11.83 4.10
C LEU A 208 8.15 10.35 3.84
N SER A 209 7.13 9.54 3.58
CA SER A 209 7.33 8.11 3.29
C SER A 209 8.17 7.87 2.04
N MET A 210 7.93 8.62 0.96
CA MET A 210 8.72 8.52 -0.27
C MET A 210 10.16 8.96 -0.07
N TYR A 211 10.41 10.05 0.67
CA TYR A 211 11.78 10.49 0.99
C TYR A 211 12.50 9.56 1.96
N ALA A 212 11.76 8.81 2.78
CA ALA A 212 12.32 7.79 3.67
C ALA A 212 12.60 6.45 2.98
N GLY A 213 12.30 6.33 1.67
CA GLY A 213 12.68 5.17 0.87
C GLY A 213 11.53 4.21 0.49
N ALA A 214 10.28 4.64 0.61
CA ALA A 214 9.15 3.85 0.12
C ALA A 214 9.23 3.67 -1.40
N ASP A 215 9.09 2.43 -1.89
CA ASP A 215 8.92 2.12 -3.31
C ASP A 215 7.46 2.27 -3.75
N TYR A 216 6.54 2.11 -2.80
CA TYR A 216 5.11 2.35 -2.94
C TYR A 216 4.54 3.07 -1.72
N ILE A 217 3.48 3.82 -1.93
CA ILE A 217 2.61 4.24 -0.84
C ILE A 217 1.24 3.56 -0.96
N LYS A 218 0.74 3.08 0.18
CA LYS A 218 -0.53 2.33 0.31
C LYS A 218 -1.48 3.09 1.21
N THR A 219 -2.77 3.07 0.91
CA THR A 219 -3.75 3.85 1.68
C THR A 219 -3.91 3.34 3.11
N SER A 220 -4.18 2.05 3.30
CA SER A 220 -4.75 1.55 4.55
C SER A 220 -4.36 0.11 4.87
N THR A 221 -4.41 -0.25 6.15
CA THR A 221 -4.27 -1.62 6.62
C THR A 221 -5.51 -2.47 6.33
N GLY A 222 -6.68 -1.86 6.24
CA GLY A 222 -7.98 -2.54 6.22
C GLY A 222 -8.44 -3.01 7.61
N LYS A 223 -7.78 -2.56 8.69
CA LYS A 223 -8.10 -2.90 10.08
C LYS A 223 -8.80 -1.76 10.81
N GLU A 224 -8.68 -0.55 10.26
CA GLU A 224 -9.34 0.63 10.80
C GLU A 224 -10.73 0.84 10.18
N LYS A 225 -11.52 1.69 10.82
CA LYS A 225 -12.91 1.94 10.44
C LYS A 225 -13.04 2.56 9.03
N VAL A 226 -12.11 3.44 8.67
CA VAL A 226 -12.05 4.08 7.37
C VAL A 226 -10.81 3.58 6.63
N SER A 227 -11.03 2.98 5.48
CA SER A 227 -9.96 2.47 4.60
C SER A 227 -9.76 3.42 3.40
N ALA A 228 -9.44 2.88 2.22
CA ALA A 228 -9.24 3.68 1.01
C ALA A 228 -10.49 4.51 0.65
N THR A 229 -10.26 5.78 0.31
CA THR A 229 -11.27 6.65 -0.29
C THR A 229 -10.75 7.25 -1.59
N PRO A 230 -11.62 7.60 -2.55
CA PRO A 230 -11.20 8.29 -3.77
C PRO A 230 -10.45 9.60 -3.51
N GLU A 231 -10.86 10.36 -2.49
CA GLU A 231 -10.21 11.61 -2.09
C GLU A 231 -8.79 11.39 -1.58
N ALA A 232 -8.61 10.40 -0.69
CA ALA A 232 -7.28 10.03 -0.20
C ALA A 232 -6.37 9.55 -1.35
N ALA A 233 -6.90 8.73 -2.25
CA ALA A 233 -6.19 8.25 -3.44
C ALA A 233 -5.77 9.42 -4.35
N TYR A 234 -6.66 10.38 -4.58
CA TYR A 234 -6.35 11.56 -5.37
C TYR A 234 -5.20 12.36 -4.76
N VAL A 235 -5.25 12.66 -3.45
CA VAL A 235 -4.18 13.40 -2.74
C VAL A 235 -2.85 12.63 -2.80
N MET A 236 -2.87 11.32 -2.58
CA MET A 236 -1.67 10.48 -2.69
C MET A 236 -1.08 10.49 -4.10
N CYS A 237 -1.91 10.44 -5.13
CA CYS A 237 -1.45 10.57 -6.52
C CYS A 237 -0.87 11.94 -6.81
N GLN A 238 -1.43 13.04 -6.26
CA GLN A 238 -0.83 14.38 -6.37
C GLN A 238 0.53 14.44 -5.68
N ALA A 239 0.68 13.80 -4.51
CA ALA A 239 1.97 13.70 -3.82
C ALA A 239 3.02 12.94 -4.66
N ILE A 240 2.64 11.78 -5.24
CA ILE A 240 3.51 11.01 -6.14
C ILE A 240 3.93 11.84 -7.34
N LYS A 241 2.99 12.56 -7.97
CA LYS A 241 3.27 13.44 -9.10
C LYS A 241 4.29 14.52 -8.75
N ALA A 242 4.03 15.25 -7.66
CA ALA A 242 4.92 16.32 -7.22
C ALA A 242 6.32 15.80 -6.85
N TYR A 243 6.39 14.62 -6.22
CA TYR A 243 7.66 13.96 -5.92
C TYR A 243 8.42 13.55 -7.18
N TYR A 244 7.72 12.91 -8.15
CA TYR A 244 8.31 12.50 -9.42
C TYR A 244 8.82 13.70 -10.24
N GLU A 245 8.07 14.80 -10.28
CA GLU A 245 8.47 16.03 -10.99
C GLU A 245 9.77 16.64 -10.42
N LYS A 246 10.01 16.50 -9.10
CA LYS A 246 11.22 16.99 -8.45
C LYS A 246 12.41 16.04 -8.50
N THR A 247 12.16 14.74 -8.35
CA THR A 247 13.23 13.75 -8.13
C THR A 247 13.50 12.86 -9.34
N GLY A 248 12.54 12.73 -10.25
CA GLY A 248 12.56 11.76 -11.33
C GLY A 248 12.33 10.31 -10.87
N ILE A 249 12.10 10.08 -9.56
CA ILE A 249 11.90 8.73 -9.00
C ILE A 249 10.43 8.37 -9.07
N GLN A 250 10.12 7.26 -9.74
CA GLN A 250 8.76 6.73 -9.85
C GLN A 250 8.40 5.89 -8.63
N ILE A 251 7.26 6.19 -8.02
CA ILE A 251 6.74 5.51 -6.82
C ILE A 251 5.40 4.86 -7.18
N GLY A 252 5.19 3.64 -6.73
CA GLY A 252 3.94 2.91 -6.93
C GLY A 252 2.81 3.38 -6.00
N PHE A 253 1.58 3.10 -6.41
CA PHE A 253 0.37 3.40 -5.63
C PHE A 253 -0.47 2.14 -5.40
N LYS A 254 -0.95 1.95 -4.15
CA LYS A 254 -1.79 0.82 -3.77
C LYS A 254 -2.97 1.26 -2.91
N PRO A 255 -4.18 1.45 -3.46
CA PRO A 255 -5.38 1.52 -2.64
C PRO A 255 -5.67 0.14 -2.01
N ALA A 256 -6.09 0.11 -0.77
CA ALA A 256 -6.38 -1.11 -0.04
C ALA A 256 -7.48 -0.92 1.00
N GLY A 257 -8.34 -1.94 1.13
CA GLY A 257 -9.50 -1.94 2.01
C GLY A 257 -10.67 -1.10 1.46
N GLY A 258 -11.88 -1.58 1.66
CA GLY A 258 -13.10 -0.87 1.25
C GLY A 258 -13.41 -0.89 -0.25
N ILE A 259 -12.64 -1.59 -1.08
CA ILE A 259 -12.91 -1.73 -2.53
C ILE A 259 -13.88 -2.88 -2.72
N ASN A 260 -15.17 -2.57 -2.82
CA ASN A 260 -16.24 -3.57 -2.73
C ASN A 260 -16.96 -3.83 -4.06
N SER A 261 -16.70 -3.05 -5.09
CA SER A 261 -17.32 -3.17 -6.42
C SER A 261 -16.29 -2.98 -7.53
N VAL A 262 -16.63 -3.46 -8.73
CA VAL A 262 -15.82 -3.21 -9.93
C VAL A 262 -15.76 -1.72 -10.24
N MET A 263 -16.82 -0.97 -9.97
CA MET A 263 -16.83 0.49 -10.19
C MET A 263 -15.89 1.21 -9.21
N ASP A 264 -15.75 0.75 -7.96
CA ASP A 264 -14.74 1.30 -7.04
C ASP A 264 -13.33 1.11 -7.62
N ALA A 265 -13.03 -0.09 -8.14
CA ALA A 265 -11.73 -0.37 -8.76
C ALA A 265 -11.47 0.50 -9.99
N ILE A 266 -12.46 0.66 -10.86
CA ILE A 266 -12.39 1.56 -12.03
C ILE A 266 -12.20 3.02 -11.59
N THR A 267 -12.76 3.41 -10.45
CA THR A 267 -12.58 4.76 -9.89
C THR A 267 -11.10 4.99 -9.52
N TYR A 268 -10.46 4.07 -8.79
CA TYR A 268 -9.04 4.19 -8.46
C TYR A 268 -8.14 4.16 -9.71
N TYR A 269 -8.43 3.27 -10.66
CA TYR A 269 -7.75 3.26 -11.96
C TYR A 269 -7.84 4.62 -12.65
N THR A 270 -9.04 5.20 -12.69
CA THR A 270 -9.29 6.48 -13.35
C THR A 270 -8.56 7.62 -12.66
N ILE A 271 -8.54 7.64 -11.31
CA ILE A 271 -7.80 8.64 -10.54
C ILE A 271 -6.30 8.57 -10.87
N VAL A 272 -5.71 7.37 -10.90
CA VAL A 272 -4.31 7.19 -11.28
C VAL A 272 -4.05 7.65 -12.71
N LYS A 273 -4.92 7.29 -13.65
CA LYS A 273 -4.82 7.71 -15.05
C LYS A 273 -4.82 9.23 -15.21
N GLU A 274 -5.77 9.92 -14.57
CA GLU A 274 -5.94 11.37 -14.70
C GLU A 274 -4.82 12.14 -13.95
N ALA A 275 -4.38 11.65 -12.79
CA ALA A 275 -3.37 12.33 -11.99
C ALA A 275 -1.93 12.03 -12.44
N LEU A 276 -1.61 10.78 -12.75
CA LEU A 276 -0.25 10.29 -12.99
C LEU A 276 0.01 9.90 -14.45
N GLY A 277 -1.04 9.61 -15.21
CA GLY A 277 -0.94 9.20 -16.60
C GLY A 277 -0.71 7.69 -16.78
N GLU A 278 -0.70 7.26 -18.05
CA GLU A 278 -0.64 5.84 -18.43
C GLU A 278 0.64 5.12 -18.00
N LYS A 279 1.73 5.86 -17.76
CA LYS A 279 3.00 5.31 -17.29
C LYS A 279 2.87 4.56 -15.96
N TRP A 280 1.88 4.91 -15.13
CA TRP A 280 1.59 4.22 -13.87
C TRP A 280 0.62 3.05 -14.01
N LEU A 281 -0.04 2.90 -15.16
CA LEU A 281 -1.02 1.86 -15.40
C LEU A 281 -0.35 0.54 -15.82
N THR A 282 0.50 0.04 -14.96
CA THR A 282 1.08 -1.31 -15.02
C THR A 282 1.00 -1.94 -13.63
N ASN A 283 0.99 -3.27 -13.54
CA ASN A 283 0.99 -3.94 -12.24
C ASN A 283 2.31 -3.78 -11.46
N GLN A 284 3.33 -3.17 -12.07
CA GLN A 284 4.55 -2.74 -11.40
C GLN A 284 4.35 -1.44 -10.60
N TRP A 285 3.37 -0.59 -10.97
CA TRP A 285 3.20 0.74 -10.35
C TRP A 285 1.82 0.96 -9.77
N PHE A 286 0.84 0.12 -10.12
CA PHE A 286 -0.50 0.18 -9.60
C PHE A 286 -0.95 -1.19 -9.10
N ARG A 287 -1.32 -1.28 -7.85
CA ARG A 287 -1.81 -2.49 -7.18
C ARG A 287 -3.09 -2.20 -6.40
N MET A 288 -3.88 -3.22 -6.13
CA MET A 288 -5.08 -3.12 -5.29
C MET A 288 -5.08 -4.24 -4.25
N GLY A 289 -5.06 -3.85 -2.96
CA GLY A 289 -5.15 -4.81 -1.85
C GLY A 289 -6.60 -5.19 -1.57
N THR A 290 -7.00 -6.40 -1.96
CA THR A 290 -8.38 -6.87 -1.81
C THR A 290 -8.49 -8.40 -1.85
N SER A 291 -9.62 -8.93 -1.40
CA SER A 291 -9.98 -10.35 -1.54
C SER A 291 -11.24 -10.57 -2.38
N ARG A 292 -12.30 -9.84 -2.09
CA ARG A 292 -13.63 -10.06 -2.70
C ARG A 292 -13.74 -9.59 -4.14
N LEU A 293 -13.03 -8.54 -4.50
CA LEU A 293 -13.11 -7.91 -5.80
C LEU A 293 -12.68 -8.85 -6.94
N THR A 294 -11.78 -9.81 -6.67
CA THR A 294 -11.25 -10.75 -7.66
C THR A 294 -12.37 -11.52 -8.37
N ASN A 295 -13.30 -12.09 -7.60
CA ASN A 295 -14.45 -12.80 -8.15
C ASN A 295 -15.44 -11.88 -8.88
N LEU A 296 -15.60 -10.65 -8.44
CA LEU A 296 -16.47 -9.66 -9.10
C LEU A 296 -15.90 -9.27 -10.47
N LEU A 297 -14.60 -8.97 -10.54
CA LEU A 297 -13.92 -8.69 -11.81
C LEU A 297 -14.00 -9.88 -12.77
N LEU A 298 -13.69 -11.09 -12.26
CA LEU A 298 -13.75 -12.30 -13.06
C LEU A 298 -15.16 -12.54 -13.62
N SER A 299 -16.20 -12.32 -12.79
CA SER A 299 -17.60 -12.45 -13.22
C SER A 299 -17.96 -11.47 -14.33
N GLU A 300 -17.54 -10.21 -14.23
CA GLU A 300 -17.80 -9.21 -15.29
C GLU A 300 -16.97 -9.47 -16.56
N ILE A 301 -15.74 -9.95 -16.43
CA ILE A 301 -14.89 -10.31 -17.58
C ILE A 301 -15.51 -11.49 -18.35
N LEU A 302 -15.99 -12.51 -17.61
CA LEU A 302 -16.59 -13.72 -18.21
C LEU A 302 -18.06 -13.56 -18.60
N GLY A 303 -18.73 -12.48 -18.18
CA GLY A 303 -20.15 -12.26 -18.41
C GLY A 303 -21.10 -13.26 -17.68
N LYS A 304 -20.61 -13.90 -16.63
CA LYS A 304 -21.36 -14.85 -15.79
C LYS A 304 -20.88 -14.83 -14.34
N GLU A 305 -21.79 -15.07 -13.39
CA GLU A 305 -21.39 -15.20 -11.99
C GLU A 305 -20.30 -16.27 -11.81
N THR A 306 -19.18 -15.89 -11.26
CA THR A 306 -18.02 -16.76 -11.07
C THR A 306 -17.49 -16.61 -9.64
N LYS A 307 -17.33 -17.73 -8.96
CA LYS A 307 -16.74 -17.83 -7.61
C LYS A 307 -15.56 -18.78 -7.70
N PHE A 308 -14.42 -18.24 -8.04
CA PHE A 308 -13.20 -19.03 -8.23
C PHE A 308 -12.25 -18.90 -7.03
N PHE A 309 -11.95 -17.66 -6.63
CA PHE A 309 -11.08 -17.35 -5.49
C PHE A 309 -11.81 -17.35 -4.14
#